data_bdafa77150aea02c340e1d586d6d77af
#
_entry.id   bdafa77150aea02c340e1d586d6d77af
#
_cell.length_a   1.000
_cell.length_b   1.000
_cell.length_c   1.000
_cell.angle_alpha   90.00
_cell.angle_beta   90.00
_cell.angle_gamma   90.00
#
_symmetry.space_group_name_H-M   'P 1'
#
loop_
_entity.id
_entity.type
_entity.pdbx_description
1 polymer ?
#
loop_
_entity_poly.entity_id
_entity_poly.type
_entity_poly.pdbx_seq_one_letter_code
_entity_poly.pdbx_strand_id
1 'polypeptide(L)'
;MNYVWKCVCITGMVSVLAACNAGISIEGQWVEPIPGMEGVQGFTLEKGGKASSINMATLKYEAWEQNGQQLILSGESIGNGVSGSFSDTLIIERLTPDSLILKNGMQFRKYSRPIE
;
A
#
# COMPACT_ATOMS: atom_id res chain seq x y z
N MET A 1 -11.76 16.03 -9.71
CA MET A 1 -11.76 15.35 -9.87
C MET A 1 -11.66 14.82 -10.21
N ASN A 2 -11.37 14.83 -10.14
CA ASN A 2 -11.28 14.08 -10.48
C ASN A 2 -11.53 13.28 -10.54
N TYR A 3 -11.48 13.04 -10.58
CA TYR A 3 -11.72 12.08 -10.89
C TYR A 3 -12.71 11.58 -11.11
N VAL A 4 -12.90 11.62 -11.17
CA VAL A 4 -13.60 10.94 -11.49
C VAL A 4 -13.97 10.61 -12.11
N TRP A 5 -13.57 10.42 -12.65
CA TRP A 5 -13.78 9.80 -13.45
C TRP A 5 -13.46 8.90 -13.69
N LYS A 6 -12.93 8.98 -13.58
CA LYS A 6 -12.60 7.80 -13.78
C LYS A 6 -13.25 6.64 -13.51
N CYS A 7 -13.74 6.27 -13.55
CA CYS A 7 -14.47 5.23 -13.33
C CYS A 7 -15.66 5.24 -13.44
N VAL A 8 -15.87 5.90 -13.50
CA VAL A 8 -16.76 5.90 -13.54
C VAL A 8 -17.62 5.58 -13.77
N CYS A 9 -17.86 5.63 -13.79
CA CYS A 9 -18.49 5.24 -14.01
C CYS A 9 -19.38 5.10 -14.29
N ILE A 10 -19.69 5.29 -14.60
CA ILE A 10 -20.41 5.07 -14.81
C ILE A 10 -21.36 4.54 -15.21
N THR A 11 -21.64 4.45 -15.61
CA THR A 11 -22.39 3.80 -15.86
C THR A 11 -22.96 2.79 -15.95
N GLY A 12 -23.23 2.47 -16.08
CA GLY A 12 -23.44 1.47 -16.10
C GLY A 12 -23.59 0.59 -15.82
N MET A 13 -23.19 0.36 -15.76
CA MET A 13 -22.90 -0.56 -15.42
C MET A 13 -22.72 -1.08 -14.66
N VAL A 14 -22.67 -1.13 -14.58
CA VAL A 14 -22.20 -1.77 -13.92
C VAL A 14 -21.57 -2.22 -13.51
N SER A 15 -21.16 -2.17 -13.61
CA SER A 15 -20.41 -2.75 -13.21
C SER A 15 -19.76 -2.56 -12.61
N VAL A 16 -19.60 -2.13 -12.63
CA VAL A 16 -18.78 -2.05 -12.09
C VAL A 16 -18.63 -1.98 -11.19
N LEU A 17 -18.62 -1.93 -10.89
CA LEU A 17 -18.22 -1.98 -10.11
C LEU A 17 -17.57 -2.19 -9.54
N ALA A 18 -17.73 -2.42 -10.09
CA ALA A 18 -16.96 -2.94 -9.30
C ALA A 18 -15.95 -2.38 -8.82
N ALA A 19 -15.58 -2.01 -9.41
CA ALA A 19 -14.57 -1.53 -8.83
C ALA A 19 -14.89 -0.99 -7.62
N CYS A 20 -15.23 -1.61 -6.92
CA CYS A 20 -15.67 -1.20 -5.77
C CYS A 20 -14.79 -0.43 -4.92
N ASN A 21 -13.58 -0.24 -5.29
CA ASN A 21 -12.68 0.64 -4.58
C ASN A 21 -12.64 2.02 -5.21
N ALA A 22 -13.55 2.31 -6.10
CA ALA A 22 -13.59 3.62 -6.70
C ALA A 22 -13.77 4.66 -5.61
N GLY A 23 -12.92 5.66 -5.59
CA GLY A 23 -12.98 6.70 -4.58
C GLY A 23 -12.16 6.44 -3.33
N ILE A 24 -11.65 5.24 -3.15
CA ILE A 24 -10.81 4.94 -2.00
C ILE A 24 -9.37 4.99 -2.45
N SER A 25 -8.61 5.90 -1.85
CA SER A 25 -7.20 6.07 -2.21
C SER A 25 -6.33 5.21 -1.32
N ILE A 26 -5.33 4.58 -1.93
CA ILE A 26 -4.35 3.84 -1.18
C ILE A 26 -3.27 4.77 -0.61
N GLU A 27 -3.30 6.04 -0.98
CA GLU A 27 -2.31 7.00 -0.49
C GLU A 27 -2.46 7.24 0.99
N GLY A 28 -1.34 7.53 1.65
CA GLY A 28 -1.32 7.83 3.07
C GLY A 28 -0.47 6.84 3.84
N GLN A 29 -0.64 6.84 5.14
CA GLN A 29 0.13 6.00 6.03
C GLN A 29 -0.61 4.71 6.33
N TRP A 30 0.13 3.61 6.29
CA TRP A 30 -0.40 2.28 6.58
C TRP A 30 0.54 1.60 7.57
N VAL A 31 -0.01 1.17 8.70
CA VAL A 31 0.81 0.61 9.78
C VAL A 31 0.22 -0.69 10.29
N GLU A 32 1.07 -1.51 10.85
CA GLU A 32 0.70 -2.75 11.52
C GLU A 32 1.48 -2.84 12.83
N PRO A 33 0.98 -3.61 13.82
CA PRO A 33 1.75 -3.78 15.06
C PRO A 33 3.05 -4.51 14.79
N ILE A 34 4.08 -4.15 15.54
CA ILE A 34 5.36 -4.85 15.45
C ILE A 34 5.25 -6.11 16.31
N PRO A 35 5.47 -7.31 15.75
CA PRO A 35 5.34 -8.52 16.54
C PRO A 35 6.31 -8.54 17.72
N GLY A 36 5.77 -8.77 18.92
CA GLY A 36 6.58 -8.88 20.12
C GLY A 36 7.12 -7.59 20.68
N MET A 37 6.72 -6.43 20.11
CA MET A 37 7.23 -5.15 20.55
C MET A 37 6.10 -4.14 20.57
N GLU A 38 6.31 -3.06 21.31
CA GLU A 38 5.38 -1.95 21.26
C GLU A 38 5.62 -1.13 19.99
N GLY A 39 4.57 -0.44 19.56
CA GLY A 39 4.67 0.42 18.41
C GLY A 39 4.16 -0.22 17.14
N VAL A 40 4.34 0.50 16.05
CA VAL A 40 3.83 0.08 14.75
C VAL A 40 4.94 0.26 13.71
N GLN A 41 4.78 -0.46 12.60
CA GLN A 41 5.66 -0.33 11.45
C GLN A 41 4.82 -0.34 10.19
N GLY A 42 5.38 0.14 9.11
CA GLY A 42 4.66 0.16 7.86
C GLY A 42 5.29 1.08 6.84
N PHE A 43 4.42 1.77 6.10
CA PHE A 43 4.90 2.61 5.01
C PHE A 43 3.93 3.76 4.77
N THR A 44 4.46 4.78 4.10
CA THR A 44 3.67 5.91 3.62
C THR A 44 3.72 5.89 2.11
N LEU A 45 2.54 6.00 1.50
CA LEU A 45 2.43 6.09 0.04
C LEU A 45 2.01 7.52 -0.28
N GLU A 46 2.91 8.27 -0.90
CA GLU A 46 2.66 9.67 -1.20
C GLU A 46 2.22 9.83 -2.64
N LYS A 47 1.46 10.87 -2.87
CA LYS A 47 1.02 11.20 -4.20
C LYS A 47 2.24 11.36 -5.11
N GLY A 48 2.13 10.86 -6.32
CA GLY A 48 3.23 10.97 -7.26
C GLY A 48 4.16 9.78 -7.29
N GLY A 49 3.88 8.75 -6.50
CA GLY A 49 4.66 7.51 -6.56
C GLY A 49 5.81 7.45 -5.58
N LYS A 50 5.86 8.36 -4.62
CA LYS A 50 6.91 8.35 -3.63
C LYS A 50 6.47 7.54 -2.42
N ALA A 51 7.37 6.79 -1.83
CA ALA A 51 7.07 6.00 -0.65
C ALA A 51 8.16 6.18 0.39
N SER A 52 7.82 5.89 1.64
CA SER A 52 8.80 5.90 2.71
C SER A 52 8.41 4.87 3.74
N SER A 53 9.38 4.48 4.56
CA SER A 53 9.17 3.46 5.59
C SER A 53 8.80 4.11 6.90
N ILE A 54 8.05 3.37 7.71
CA ILE A 54 7.72 3.77 9.07
C ILE A 54 8.32 2.73 9.99
N ASN A 55 9.30 3.14 10.80
CA ASN A 55 9.89 2.29 11.83
C ASN A 55 10.51 1.00 11.31
N MET A 56 11.13 1.06 10.14
CA MET A 56 11.82 -0.10 9.58
C MET A 56 13.26 0.27 9.28
N ALA A 57 14.18 -0.30 10.04
CA ALA A 57 15.59 0.07 9.93
C ALA A 57 16.29 -0.58 8.75
N THR A 58 15.83 -1.76 8.35
CA THR A 58 16.51 -2.52 7.31
C THR A 58 15.82 -2.49 5.95
N LEU A 59 14.66 -1.86 5.88
CA LEU A 59 13.88 -1.82 4.65
C LEU A 59 13.44 -0.39 4.40
N LYS A 60 14.00 0.20 3.37
CA LYS A 60 13.72 1.60 3.06
C LYS A 60 12.93 1.67 1.77
N TYR A 61 11.63 1.91 1.90
CA TYR A 61 10.78 2.11 0.72
C TYR A 61 11.06 3.48 0.12
N GLU A 62 11.03 3.55 -1.18
CA GLU A 62 11.33 4.81 -1.89
C GLU A 62 10.27 5.14 -2.92
N ALA A 63 9.63 4.14 -3.51
CA ALA A 63 8.65 4.39 -4.56
C ALA A 63 7.55 3.34 -4.52
N TRP A 64 6.39 3.71 -5.05
CA TRP A 64 5.28 2.78 -5.15
C TRP A 64 4.52 3.03 -6.44
N GLU A 65 3.82 1.98 -6.86
CA GLU A 65 3.01 2.05 -8.07
C GLU A 65 1.83 1.10 -7.87
N GLN A 66 0.67 1.49 -8.36
CA GLN A 66 -0.51 0.65 -8.29
C GLN A 66 -0.98 0.31 -9.70
N ASN A 67 -1.10 -0.97 -9.98
CA ASN A 67 -1.62 -1.48 -11.24
C ASN A 67 -2.81 -2.37 -10.93
N GLY A 68 -4.02 -1.81 -11.02
CA GLY A 68 -5.20 -2.57 -10.68
C GLY A 68 -5.13 -3.03 -9.23
N GLN A 69 -5.09 -4.34 -9.02
CA GLN A 69 -5.01 -4.89 -7.67
C GLN A 69 -3.59 -5.19 -7.24
N GLN A 70 -2.61 -4.72 -7.99
CA GLN A 70 -1.21 -4.93 -7.63
C GLN A 70 -0.63 -3.65 -7.06
N LEU A 71 0.10 -3.80 -5.97
CA LEU A 71 0.87 -2.72 -5.37
C LEU A 71 2.33 -3.09 -5.47
N ILE A 72 3.10 -2.26 -6.13
CA ILE A 72 4.53 -2.49 -6.30
C ILE A 72 5.27 -1.51 -5.42
N LEU A 73 6.05 -2.05 -4.48
CA LEU A 73 6.86 -1.25 -3.57
C LEU A 73 8.32 -1.51 -3.89
N SER A 74 9.08 -0.44 -4.05
CA SER A 74 10.49 -0.56 -4.35
C SER A 74 11.30 0.34 -3.45
N GLY A 75 12.56 0.00 -3.28
CA GLY A 75 13.46 0.76 -2.43
C GLY A 75 14.75 0.03 -2.21
N GLU A 76 15.28 0.16 -1.01
CA GLU A 76 16.57 -0.39 -0.63
C GLU A 76 16.44 -1.27 0.59
N SER A 77 17.08 -2.43 0.52
CA SER A 77 17.22 -3.33 1.66
C SER A 77 18.62 -3.14 2.23
N ILE A 78 18.71 -2.87 3.51
CA ILE A 78 19.98 -2.55 4.18
C ILE A 78 20.21 -3.57 5.28
N GLY A 79 21.37 -4.24 5.24
CA GLY A 79 21.70 -5.18 6.29
C GLY A 79 23.17 -5.53 6.27
N ASN A 80 23.78 -5.67 7.44
CA ASN A 80 25.18 -6.06 7.59
C ASN A 80 26.13 -5.20 6.77
N GLY A 81 25.85 -3.90 6.68
CA GLY A 81 26.68 -3.00 5.90
C GLY A 81 26.54 -3.12 4.41
N VAL A 82 25.59 -3.92 3.94
CA VAL A 82 25.36 -4.14 2.52
C VAL A 82 23.97 -3.64 2.19
N SER A 83 23.82 -2.94 1.07
CA SER A 83 22.52 -2.49 0.63
C SER A 83 22.29 -2.95 -0.80
N GLY A 84 21.02 -3.17 -1.13
CA GLY A 84 20.64 -3.56 -2.47
C GLY A 84 19.24 -3.09 -2.76
N SER A 85 18.96 -2.84 -4.03
CA SER A 85 17.62 -2.43 -4.41
C SER A 85 16.68 -3.63 -4.48
N PHE A 86 15.41 -3.37 -4.24
CA PHE A 86 14.40 -4.41 -4.30
C PHE A 86 13.12 -3.85 -4.90
N SER A 87 12.28 -4.75 -5.38
CA SER A 87 10.96 -4.40 -5.89
C SER A 87 10.03 -5.55 -5.55
N ASP A 88 9.02 -5.28 -4.75
CA ASP A 88 8.04 -6.27 -4.33
C ASP A 88 6.70 -5.98 -4.98
N THR A 89 6.08 -7.01 -5.53
CA THR A 89 4.73 -6.91 -6.08
C THR A 89 3.78 -7.62 -5.13
N LEU A 90 2.84 -6.86 -4.58
CA LEU A 90 1.88 -7.36 -3.61
C LEU A 90 0.49 -7.28 -4.21
N ILE A 91 -0.39 -8.18 -3.76
CA ILE A 91 -1.77 -8.17 -4.23
C ILE A 91 -2.61 -7.44 -3.19
N ILE A 92 -3.41 -6.49 -3.66
CA ILE A 92 -4.35 -5.78 -2.79
C ILE A 92 -5.59 -6.65 -2.66
N GLU A 93 -5.68 -7.36 -1.53
CA GLU A 93 -6.82 -8.22 -1.28
C GLU A 93 -8.03 -7.41 -0.85
N ARG A 94 -7.80 -6.34 -0.13
CA ARG A 94 -8.89 -5.51 0.35
C ARG A 94 -8.38 -4.12 0.66
N LEU A 95 -9.14 -3.14 0.25
CA LEU A 95 -8.85 -1.74 0.55
C LEU A 95 -10.12 -1.07 1.03
N THR A 96 -10.11 -0.56 2.25
CA THR A 96 -11.21 0.21 2.80
C THR A 96 -10.64 1.56 3.26
N PRO A 97 -11.48 2.50 3.69
CA PRO A 97 -10.93 3.80 4.12
C PRO A 97 -9.96 3.69 5.27
N ASP A 98 -10.03 2.65 6.09
CA ASP A 98 -9.16 2.55 7.25
C ASP A 98 -8.38 1.23 7.32
N SER A 99 -8.45 0.37 6.31
CA SER A 99 -7.69 -0.87 6.35
C SER A 99 -7.21 -1.27 4.96
N LEU A 100 -6.09 -1.97 4.94
CA LEU A 100 -5.48 -2.44 3.71
C LEU A 100 -4.94 -3.84 3.99
N ILE A 101 -5.40 -4.81 3.21
CA ILE A 101 -4.91 -6.18 3.33
C ILE A 101 -4.12 -6.51 2.07
N LEU A 102 -2.85 -6.83 2.26
CA LEU A 102 -1.95 -7.18 1.17
C LEU A 102 -1.60 -8.64 1.26
N LYS A 103 -1.44 -9.26 0.10
CA LYS A 103 -1.06 -10.65 0.02
C LYS A 103 0.28 -10.76 -0.68
N ASN A 104 1.21 -11.47 -0.07
CA ASN A 104 2.52 -11.74 -0.63
C ASN A 104 2.72 -13.24 -0.61
N GLY A 105 2.58 -13.87 -1.77
CA GLY A 105 2.61 -15.33 -1.82
C GLY A 105 1.43 -15.90 -1.06
N MET A 106 1.70 -16.64 -0.01
CA MET A 106 0.66 -17.22 0.83
C MET A 106 0.46 -16.47 2.13
N GLN A 107 1.11 -15.33 2.29
CA GLN A 107 1.03 -14.56 3.51
C GLN A 107 0.14 -13.35 3.31
N PHE A 108 -0.66 -13.07 4.32
CA PHE A 108 -1.50 -11.88 4.35
C PHE A 108 -0.98 -10.93 5.42
N ARG A 109 -1.04 -9.64 5.11
CA ARG A 109 -0.68 -8.59 6.06
C ARG A 109 -1.79 -7.57 6.10
N LYS A 110 -2.22 -7.24 7.29
CA LYS A 110 -3.29 -6.28 7.47
C LYS A 110 -2.71 -4.99 8.06
N TYR A 111 -2.95 -3.91 7.36
CA TYR A 111 -2.51 -2.59 7.79
C TYR A 111 -3.72 -1.73 8.09
N SER A 112 -3.52 -0.74 8.94
CA SER A 112 -4.57 0.22 9.25
C SER A 112 -3.98 1.63 9.21
N ARG A 113 -4.86 2.63 9.17
CA ARG A 113 -4.42 4.02 9.27
C ARG A 113 -4.03 4.31 10.70
N PRO A 114 -2.96 5.10 10.92
CA PRO A 114 -2.61 5.47 12.29
C PRO A 114 -3.72 6.29 12.92
N ILE A 115 -3.87 6.12 14.23
CA ILE A 115 -4.80 6.93 14.99
C ILE A 115 -4.11 8.24 15.31
N GLU A 116 -4.80 9.36 15.07
CA GLU A 116 -4.24 10.66 15.36
C GLU A 116 -4.90 11.34 16.51
#